data_97ba89c97721cbe6a9bdc425e77f9a8b
#
_entry.id   97ba89c97721cbe6a9bdc425e77f9a8b
#
_cell.length_a   1.000
_cell.length_b   1.000
_cell.length_c   1.000
_cell.angle_alpha   90.00
_cell.angle_beta   90.00
_cell.angle_gamma   90.00
#
_symmetry.space_group_name_H-M   'P 1'
#
loop_
_entity.id
_entity.type
_entity.pdbx_description
1 polymer ?
#
loop_
_entity_poly.entity_id
_entity_poly.type
_entity_poly.pdbx_seq_one_letter_code
_entity_poly.pdbx_strand_id
1 'polypeptide(L)'
;MESNIAGYPNYHVTKIGDVYRIGKDKPLYQGLAGREGKIKYKIVTLVNRDGPRKFKVHRLVALAYIPNPENKPCVCHKDNNPLNNVSSNLYWGTQKENQQQMSIDGHSIKGKKLWEGRKHPIKGNTGPKSPNHRLTIDKVRKIRKLHSDSYTGKYLTERFGISKSSVSKIIHYIQWPEE
;
A
#
# COMPACT_ATOMS: atom_id res chain seq x y z
N MET A 1 -10.92 -20.68 -27.57
CA MET A 1 -9.63 -21.35 -27.36
C MET A 1 -9.38 -21.43 -25.86
N GLU A 2 -9.06 -22.59 -25.39
CA GLU A 2 -8.76 -22.90 -24.01
C GLU A 2 -7.25 -23.15 -23.88
N SER A 3 -6.65 -22.77 -22.77
CA SER A 3 -5.23 -22.98 -22.53
C SER A 3 -5.00 -23.72 -21.22
N ASN A 4 -4.17 -24.76 -21.26
CA ASN A 4 -3.79 -25.53 -20.08
C ASN A 4 -2.98 -24.67 -19.11
N ILE A 5 -3.18 -24.91 -17.82
CA ILE A 5 -2.46 -24.18 -16.76
C ILE A 5 -1.16 -24.92 -16.43
N ALA A 6 -0.03 -24.24 -16.57
CA ALA A 6 1.28 -24.81 -16.26
C ALA A 6 1.35 -25.36 -14.83
N GLY A 7 1.81 -26.60 -14.66
CA GLY A 7 1.86 -27.31 -13.38
C GLY A 7 0.51 -27.85 -12.87
N TYR A 8 -0.58 -27.64 -13.62
CA TYR A 8 -1.94 -28.10 -13.29
C TYR A 8 -2.62 -28.69 -14.53
N PRO A 9 -2.16 -29.84 -15.04
CA PRO A 9 -2.59 -30.42 -16.33
C PRO A 9 -4.08 -30.74 -16.40
N ASN A 10 -4.75 -30.91 -15.26
CA ASN A 10 -6.18 -31.22 -15.18
C ASN A 10 -7.08 -29.98 -15.25
N TYR A 11 -6.52 -28.82 -15.55
CA TYR A 11 -7.27 -27.55 -15.56
C TYR A 11 -6.89 -26.74 -16.79
N HIS A 12 -7.87 -25.99 -17.30
CA HIS A 12 -7.66 -24.99 -18.33
C HIS A 12 -8.34 -23.68 -17.96
N VAL A 13 -7.87 -22.60 -18.55
CA VAL A 13 -8.43 -21.26 -18.39
C VAL A 13 -8.87 -20.74 -19.74
N THR A 14 -9.96 -19.97 -19.77
CA THR A 14 -10.48 -19.30 -20.97
C THR A 14 -9.98 -17.85 -21.08
N LYS A 15 -10.10 -17.25 -22.27
CA LYS A 15 -9.76 -15.85 -22.50
C LYS A 15 -10.60 -14.85 -21.68
N ILE A 16 -11.78 -15.25 -21.23
CA ILE A 16 -12.68 -14.44 -20.41
C ILE A 16 -12.47 -14.62 -18.90
N GLY A 17 -11.57 -15.52 -18.51
CA GLY A 17 -11.19 -15.74 -17.13
C GLY A 17 -11.96 -16.84 -16.42
N ASP A 18 -12.72 -17.69 -17.13
CA ASP A 18 -13.31 -18.87 -16.53
C ASP A 18 -12.27 -19.98 -16.46
N VAL A 19 -12.28 -20.74 -15.37
CA VAL A 19 -11.37 -21.85 -15.13
C VAL A 19 -12.17 -23.12 -15.00
N TYR A 20 -11.79 -24.13 -15.76
CA TYR A 20 -12.48 -25.43 -15.79
C TYR A 20 -11.53 -26.54 -15.36
N ARG A 21 -12.09 -27.61 -14.83
CA ARG A 21 -11.42 -28.89 -14.70
C ARG A 21 -11.73 -29.71 -15.94
N ILE A 22 -10.73 -30.33 -16.52
CA ILE A 22 -10.90 -31.20 -17.70
C ILE A 22 -11.97 -32.25 -17.44
N GLY A 23 -12.89 -32.45 -18.42
CA GLY A 23 -14.04 -33.32 -18.30
C GLY A 23 -15.19 -32.82 -17.44
N LYS A 24 -15.23 -31.51 -17.15
CA LYS A 24 -16.35 -30.83 -16.47
C LYS A 24 -16.84 -29.64 -17.26
N ASP A 25 -18.16 -29.54 -17.46
CA ASP A 25 -18.81 -28.48 -18.26
C ASP A 25 -19.04 -27.20 -17.46
N LYS A 26 -18.92 -27.28 -16.12
CA LYS A 26 -19.13 -26.11 -15.26
C LYS A 26 -17.79 -25.52 -14.83
N PRO A 27 -17.66 -24.16 -14.89
CA PRO A 27 -16.46 -23.50 -14.38
C PRO A 27 -16.32 -23.70 -12.87
N LEU A 28 -15.07 -23.66 -12.40
CA LEU A 28 -14.77 -23.69 -10.97
C LEU A 28 -15.30 -22.44 -10.29
N TYR A 29 -15.73 -22.59 -9.05
CA TYR A 29 -16.11 -21.47 -8.23
C TYR A 29 -14.93 -20.50 -8.04
N GLN A 30 -15.18 -19.22 -8.29
CA GLN A 30 -14.22 -18.13 -8.10
C GLN A 30 -14.63 -17.28 -6.90
N GLY A 31 -13.85 -17.38 -5.84
CA GLY A 31 -14.00 -16.52 -4.68
C GLY A 31 -13.35 -15.15 -4.87
N LEU A 32 -13.56 -14.25 -3.92
CA LEU A 32 -12.91 -12.95 -3.88
C LEU A 32 -11.83 -12.93 -2.78
N ALA A 33 -10.62 -12.51 -3.11
CA ALA A 33 -9.54 -12.32 -2.15
C ALA A 33 -9.14 -10.85 -2.07
N GLY A 34 -9.06 -10.35 -0.86
CA GLY A 34 -8.67 -8.98 -0.53
C GLY A 34 -9.06 -8.68 0.91
N ARG A 35 -8.43 -7.67 1.51
CA ARG A 35 -8.82 -7.18 2.83
C ARG A 35 -10.07 -6.32 2.69
N GLU A 36 -10.87 -6.25 3.74
CA GLU A 36 -12.01 -5.34 3.79
C GLU A 36 -11.57 -3.89 3.48
N GLY A 37 -12.36 -3.17 2.67
CA GLY A 37 -12.01 -1.83 2.20
C GLY A 37 -10.86 -1.75 1.19
N LYS A 38 -10.31 -2.90 0.72
CA LYS A 38 -9.23 -2.98 -0.28
C LYS A 38 -9.71 -3.64 -1.58
N ILE A 39 -8.90 -3.45 -2.64
CA ILE A 39 -9.14 -4.08 -3.94
C ILE A 39 -9.25 -5.59 -3.77
N LYS A 40 -10.36 -6.17 -4.26
CA LYS A 40 -10.62 -7.61 -4.25
C LYS A 40 -10.38 -8.19 -5.64
N TYR A 41 -9.69 -9.31 -5.69
CA TYR A 41 -9.41 -10.04 -6.94
C TYR A 41 -10.17 -11.37 -6.94
N LYS A 42 -10.60 -11.81 -8.12
CA LYS A 42 -11.11 -13.17 -8.30
C LYS A 42 -9.98 -14.18 -8.09
N ILE A 43 -10.23 -15.19 -7.28
CA ILE A 43 -9.31 -16.29 -7.01
C ILE A 43 -10.00 -17.64 -7.28
N VAL A 44 -9.20 -18.61 -7.66
CA VAL A 44 -9.61 -20.02 -7.82
C VAL A 44 -8.64 -20.93 -7.06
N THR A 45 -9.14 -22.04 -6.55
CA THR A 45 -8.31 -23.06 -5.91
C THR A 45 -8.10 -24.21 -6.90
N LEU A 46 -6.84 -24.50 -7.22
CA LEU A 46 -6.44 -25.64 -8.04
C LEU A 46 -5.75 -26.66 -7.15
N VAL A 47 -5.90 -27.92 -7.50
CA VAL A 47 -5.34 -29.04 -6.74
C VAL A 47 -4.40 -29.84 -7.63
N ASN A 48 -3.18 -30.09 -7.19
CA ASN A 48 -2.22 -30.97 -7.78
C ASN A 48 -1.73 -32.01 -6.73
N ARG A 49 -0.64 -32.71 -7.02
CA ARG A 49 -0.04 -33.67 -6.08
C ARG A 49 0.46 -33.06 -4.79
N ASP A 50 0.85 -31.76 -4.83
CA ASP A 50 1.34 -31.00 -3.66
C ASP A 50 0.20 -30.42 -2.82
N GLY A 51 -1.05 -30.66 -3.21
CA GLY A 51 -2.25 -30.19 -2.52
C GLY A 51 -2.92 -28.96 -3.14
N PRO A 52 -3.87 -28.35 -2.44
CA PRO A 52 -4.64 -27.22 -2.94
C PRO A 52 -3.83 -25.89 -2.87
N ARG A 53 -3.84 -25.13 -3.96
CA ARG A 53 -3.24 -23.80 -4.02
C ARG A 53 -4.21 -22.78 -4.61
N LYS A 54 -4.20 -21.56 -4.07
CA LYS A 54 -5.03 -20.44 -4.53
C LYS A 54 -4.28 -19.60 -5.56
N PHE A 55 -4.94 -19.32 -6.66
CA PHE A 55 -4.43 -18.52 -7.77
C PHE A 55 -5.34 -17.33 -8.05
N LYS A 56 -4.75 -16.19 -8.37
CA LYS A 56 -5.51 -15.04 -8.90
C LYS A 56 -5.84 -15.32 -10.37
N VAL A 57 -7.11 -15.19 -10.72
CA VAL A 57 -7.60 -15.53 -12.07
C VAL A 57 -6.90 -14.70 -13.16
N HIS A 58 -6.76 -13.39 -12.98
CA HIS A 58 -6.06 -12.52 -13.95
C HIS A 58 -4.63 -12.99 -14.25
N ARG A 59 -3.93 -13.57 -13.26
CA ARG A 59 -2.58 -14.11 -13.51
C ARG A 59 -2.60 -15.40 -14.34
N LEU A 60 -3.58 -16.26 -14.14
CA LEU A 60 -3.76 -17.46 -14.96
C LEU A 60 -4.05 -17.08 -16.41
N VAL A 61 -4.95 -16.13 -16.63
CA VAL A 61 -5.26 -15.60 -17.97
C VAL A 61 -4.04 -14.95 -18.61
N ALA A 62 -3.33 -14.11 -17.89
CA ALA A 62 -2.16 -13.44 -18.45
C ALA A 62 -1.05 -14.44 -18.84
N LEU A 63 -0.77 -15.42 -17.99
CA LEU A 63 0.23 -16.46 -18.28
C LEU A 63 -0.16 -17.31 -19.50
N ALA A 64 -1.46 -17.53 -19.71
CA ALA A 64 -1.96 -18.39 -20.78
C ALA A 64 -2.06 -17.67 -22.15
N TYR A 65 -2.34 -16.38 -22.15
CA TYR A 65 -2.76 -15.68 -23.38
C TYR A 65 -1.97 -14.43 -23.73
N ILE A 66 -1.13 -13.91 -22.81
CA ILE A 66 -0.43 -12.65 -23.03
C ILE A 66 1.08 -12.90 -22.98
N PRO A 67 1.81 -12.71 -24.10
CA PRO A 67 3.26 -12.83 -24.12
C PRO A 67 3.92 -11.88 -23.12
N ASN A 68 4.96 -12.36 -22.42
CA ASN A 68 5.74 -11.57 -21.47
C ASN A 68 7.26 -11.69 -21.74
N PRO A 69 7.76 -11.19 -22.89
CA PRO A 69 9.17 -11.33 -23.24
C PRO A 69 10.12 -10.59 -22.30
N GLU A 70 9.65 -9.52 -21.66
CA GLU A 70 10.41 -8.73 -20.71
C GLU A 70 10.31 -9.25 -19.26
N ASN A 71 9.67 -10.38 -19.03
CA ASN A 71 9.44 -10.97 -17.69
C ASN A 71 8.90 -9.97 -16.65
N LYS A 72 7.99 -9.08 -17.07
CA LYS A 72 7.37 -8.09 -16.16
C LYS A 72 6.59 -8.79 -15.04
N PRO A 73 6.74 -8.36 -13.78
CA PRO A 73 6.22 -9.11 -12.63
C PRO A 73 4.74 -8.90 -12.35
N CYS A 74 4.14 -7.81 -12.83
CA CYS A 74 2.77 -7.43 -12.52
C CYS A 74 1.83 -7.68 -13.69
N VAL A 75 0.60 -8.11 -13.39
CA VAL A 75 -0.52 -8.10 -14.33
C VAL A 75 -1.44 -6.94 -13.96
N CYS A 76 -1.68 -6.06 -14.92
CA CYS A 76 -2.47 -4.84 -14.78
C CYS A 76 -3.77 -4.94 -15.57
N HIS A 77 -4.80 -4.19 -15.15
CA HIS A 77 -6.09 -4.08 -15.83
C HIS A 77 -6.17 -2.73 -16.52
N LYS A 78 -6.49 -2.70 -17.82
CA LYS A 78 -6.59 -1.46 -18.61
C LYS A 78 -7.72 -0.55 -18.11
N ASP A 79 -8.83 -1.15 -17.67
CA ASP A 79 -10.01 -0.46 -17.14
C ASP A 79 -9.96 -0.21 -15.63
N ASN A 80 -8.85 -0.54 -14.96
CA ASN A 80 -8.70 -0.49 -13.49
C ASN A 80 -9.73 -1.33 -12.71
N ASN A 81 -10.48 -2.21 -13.36
CA ASN A 81 -11.42 -3.11 -12.72
C ASN A 81 -10.77 -4.48 -12.44
N PRO A 82 -10.43 -4.81 -11.19
CA PRO A 82 -9.74 -6.06 -10.84
C PRO A 82 -10.60 -7.31 -11.03
N LEU A 83 -11.88 -7.15 -11.33
CA LEU A 83 -12.81 -8.25 -11.56
C LEU A 83 -12.97 -8.56 -13.05
N ASN A 84 -12.54 -7.68 -13.94
CA ASN A 84 -12.59 -7.87 -15.38
C ASN A 84 -11.31 -8.57 -15.89
N ASN A 85 -11.32 -9.89 -15.87
CA ASN A 85 -10.17 -10.73 -16.17
C ASN A 85 -10.11 -11.19 -17.64
N VAL A 86 -10.80 -10.51 -18.54
CA VAL A 86 -10.72 -10.80 -19.98
C VAL A 86 -9.31 -10.51 -20.50
N SER A 87 -8.74 -11.40 -21.30
CA SER A 87 -7.35 -11.29 -21.79
C SER A 87 -7.06 -9.97 -22.52
N SER A 88 -8.03 -9.43 -23.26
CA SER A 88 -7.90 -8.12 -23.96
C SER A 88 -7.78 -6.92 -23.00
N ASN A 89 -8.27 -7.06 -21.77
CA ASN A 89 -8.21 -6.05 -20.72
C ASN A 89 -6.93 -6.13 -19.87
N LEU A 90 -6.15 -7.20 -20.01
CA LEU A 90 -4.96 -7.41 -19.19
C LEU A 90 -3.68 -7.08 -19.97
N TYR A 91 -2.65 -6.68 -19.24
CA TYR A 91 -1.30 -6.49 -19.77
C TYR A 91 -0.25 -6.72 -18.69
N TRP A 92 0.98 -7.05 -19.11
CA TRP A 92 2.13 -7.16 -18.21
C TRP A 92 2.76 -5.79 -17.99
N GLY A 93 3.06 -5.48 -16.75
CA GLY A 93 3.67 -4.21 -16.35
C GLY A 93 4.64 -4.36 -15.18
N THR A 94 5.44 -3.33 -14.97
CA THR A 94 6.23 -3.16 -13.76
C THR A 94 5.39 -2.52 -12.65
N GLN A 95 5.86 -2.61 -11.41
CA GLN A 95 5.18 -1.94 -10.30
C GLN A 95 5.17 -0.41 -10.47
N LYS A 96 6.21 0.15 -11.08
CA LYS A 96 6.31 1.59 -11.37
C LYS A 96 5.26 2.01 -12.41
N GLU A 97 5.15 1.27 -13.52
CA GLU A 97 4.13 1.52 -14.55
C GLU A 97 2.71 1.44 -13.99
N ASN A 98 2.43 0.41 -13.17
CA ASN A 98 1.13 0.26 -12.53
C ASN A 98 0.80 1.44 -11.58
N GLN A 99 1.79 1.92 -10.82
CA GLN A 99 1.60 3.09 -9.95
C GLN A 99 1.40 4.39 -10.75
N GLN A 100 2.11 4.55 -11.87
CA GLN A 100 1.96 5.70 -12.76
C GLN A 100 0.56 5.71 -13.39
N GLN A 101 0.08 4.56 -13.87
CA GLN A 101 -1.26 4.43 -14.43
C GLN A 101 -2.33 4.78 -13.39
N MET A 102 -2.22 4.27 -12.17
CA MET A 102 -3.13 4.64 -11.07
C MET A 102 -3.12 6.15 -10.76
N SER A 103 -2.00 6.83 -10.98
CA SER A 103 -1.89 8.28 -10.78
C SER A 103 -2.57 9.05 -11.91
N ILE A 104 -2.40 8.63 -13.16
CA ILE A 104 -3.02 9.22 -14.35
C ILE A 104 -4.56 9.07 -14.27
N ASP A 105 -5.04 7.90 -13.89
CA ASP A 105 -6.46 7.59 -13.78
C ASP A 105 -7.13 8.18 -12.52
N GLY A 106 -6.41 9.02 -11.75
CA GLY A 106 -6.93 9.67 -10.55
C GLY A 106 -7.22 8.71 -9.38
N HIS A 107 -6.80 7.45 -9.46
CA HIS A 107 -6.97 6.44 -8.42
C HIS A 107 -5.82 6.42 -7.41
N SER A 108 -4.75 7.18 -7.67
CA SER A 108 -3.62 7.31 -6.75
C SER A 108 -4.00 8.11 -5.51
N ILE A 109 -3.78 7.52 -4.35
CA ILE A 109 -3.94 8.20 -3.06
C ILE A 109 -2.98 9.42 -2.95
N LYS A 110 -1.84 9.43 -3.69
CA LYS A 110 -0.88 10.54 -3.70
C LYS A 110 -1.41 11.82 -4.36
N GLY A 111 -2.42 11.76 -5.21
CA GLY A 111 -3.00 12.91 -5.90
C GLY A 111 -4.35 13.39 -5.34
N LYS A 112 -5.05 12.56 -4.57
CA LYS A 112 -6.27 13.00 -3.90
C LYS A 112 -5.84 13.83 -2.70
N LYS A 113 -6.19 15.12 -2.69
CA LYS A 113 -6.23 15.94 -1.49
C LYS A 113 -7.23 15.31 -0.50
N LEU A 114 -6.80 14.23 0.19
CA LEU A 114 -7.55 13.57 1.27
C LEU A 114 -7.86 14.53 2.43
N TRP A 115 -7.40 15.78 2.30
CA TRP A 115 -7.41 16.80 3.34
C TRP A 115 -8.18 18.05 2.94
N GLU A 116 -8.90 18.06 1.82
CA GLU A 116 -9.89 19.12 1.57
C GLU A 116 -10.97 19.07 2.64
N GLY A 117 -10.90 19.99 3.56
CA GLY A 117 -11.84 20.14 4.69
C GLY A 117 -11.42 19.47 6.01
N ARG A 118 -10.32 18.71 6.07
CA ARG A 118 -9.77 18.19 7.34
C ARG A 118 -8.39 18.79 7.58
N LYS A 119 -8.25 19.57 8.63
CA LYS A 119 -6.92 20.03 9.10
C LYS A 119 -6.07 18.79 9.38
N HIS A 120 -4.90 18.67 8.74
CA HIS A 120 -3.97 17.56 8.96
C HIS A 120 -3.53 17.58 10.43
N PRO A 121 -3.75 16.50 11.22
CA PRO A 121 -3.45 16.53 12.65
C PRO A 121 -1.98 16.79 12.97
N ILE A 122 -1.09 16.63 11.99
CA ILE A 122 0.37 16.65 12.19
C ILE A 122 1.04 17.83 11.44
N LYS A 123 0.47 18.28 10.29
CA LYS A 123 1.06 19.37 9.51
C LYS A 123 0.46 20.72 9.93
N GLY A 124 1.05 21.33 10.91
CA GLY A 124 0.67 22.65 11.41
C GLY A 124 0.59 22.77 12.95
N ASN A 125 0.61 21.63 13.66
CA ASN A 125 0.44 21.62 15.11
C ASN A 125 1.75 21.38 15.90
N THR A 126 2.90 21.43 15.26
CA THR A 126 4.21 21.22 15.92
C THR A 126 4.99 22.51 16.17
N GLY A 127 4.47 23.65 15.73
CA GLY A 127 5.09 24.96 15.92
C GLY A 127 4.48 25.76 17.08
N PRO A 128 5.08 26.90 17.42
CA PRO A 128 4.68 27.75 18.55
C PRO A 128 3.26 28.34 18.45
N LYS A 129 2.65 28.30 17.25
CA LYS A 129 1.29 28.82 16.98
C LYS A 129 0.18 27.77 17.13
N SER A 130 0.48 26.54 17.52
CA SER A 130 -0.54 25.50 17.71
C SER A 130 -1.29 25.68 19.03
N PRO A 131 -2.64 25.72 19.03
CA PRO A 131 -3.42 25.86 20.27
C PRO A 131 -3.23 24.71 21.27
N ASN A 132 -2.77 23.53 20.82
CA ASN A 132 -2.49 22.38 21.67
C ASN A 132 -1.00 22.21 21.98
N HIS A 133 -0.19 23.23 21.74
CA HIS A 133 1.24 23.15 21.95
C HIS A 133 1.57 23.31 23.44
N ARG A 134 2.04 22.23 24.06
CA ARG A 134 2.43 22.25 25.49
C ARG A 134 3.72 23.03 25.76
N LEU A 135 4.51 23.32 24.70
CA LEU A 135 5.77 24.06 24.78
C LEU A 135 5.63 25.42 24.12
N THR A 136 6.03 26.44 24.83
CA THR A 136 6.23 27.82 24.33
C THR A 136 7.71 28.05 24.04
N ILE A 137 8.03 29.07 23.26
CA ILE A 137 9.42 29.48 22.98
C ILE A 137 10.20 29.75 24.25
N ASP A 138 9.55 30.35 25.24
CA ASP A 138 10.19 30.66 26.54
C ASP A 138 10.53 29.39 27.32
N LYS A 139 9.66 28.37 27.26
CA LYS A 139 9.95 27.07 27.86
C LYS A 139 11.10 26.36 27.13
N VAL A 140 11.18 26.49 25.82
CA VAL A 140 12.28 25.92 25.02
C VAL A 140 13.61 26.60 25.38
N ARG A 141 13.65 27.94 25.45
CA ARG A 141 14.84 28.69 25.90
C ARG A 141 15.25 28.27 27.31
N LYS A 142 14.30 28.12 28.23
CA LYS A 142 14.56 27.68 29.59
C LYS A 142 15.10 26.26 29.68
N ILE A 143 14.61 25.31 28.83
CA ILE A 143 15.13 23.97 28.74
C ILE A 143 16.60 23.98 28.27
N ARG A 144 16.93 24.77 27.25
CA ARG A 144 18.30 24.93 26.73
C ARG A 144 19.24 25.53 27.80
N LYS A 145 18.80 26.60 28.47
CA LYS A 145 19.59 27.19 29.53
C LYS A 145 19.86 26.21 30.67
N LEU A 146 18.85 25.51 31.17
CA LEU A 146 19.04 24.52 32.20
C LEU A 146 19.95 23.37 31.75
N HIS A 147 19.89 22.98 30.49
CA HIS A 147 20.82 21.98 29.96
C HIS A 147 22.27 22.51 29.92
N SER A 148 22.50 23.75 29.52
CA SER A 148 23.83 24.37 29.58
C SER A 148 24.35 24.52 31.03
N ASP A 149 23.43 24.69 31.99
CA ASP A 149 23.72 24.68 33.43
C ASP A 149 23.92 23.27 34.01
N SER A 150 24.15 22.26 33.16
CA SER A 150 24.46 20.85 33.50
C SER A 150 23.29 20.05 34.10
N TYR A 151 22.04 20.46 33.94
CA TYR A 151 20.90 19.64 34.35
C TYR A 151 20.68 18.47 33.37
N THR A 152 20.39 17.30 33.94
CA THR A 152 20.22 16.08 33.15
C THR A 152 18.95 16.07 32.31
N GLY A 153 18.96 15.36 31.16
CA GLY A 153 17.77 15.19 30.33
C GLY A 153 16.58 14.56 31.09
N LYS A 154 16.85 13.70 32.09
CA LYS A 154 15.84 13.11 32.96
C LYS A 154 15.12 14.19 33.79
N TYR A 155 15.87 15.05 34.42
CA TYR A 155 15.35 16.19 35.20
C TYR A 155 14.48 17.09 34.34
N LEU A 156 14.93 17.42 33.13
CA LEU A 156 14.19 18.28 32.19
C LEU A 156 12.88 17.62 31.74
N THR A 157 12.88 16.30 31.52
CA THR A 157 11.68 15.53 31.17
C THR A 157 10.62 15.63 32.28
N GLU A 158 11.02 15.41 33.51
CA GLU A 158 10.14 15.47 34.70
C GLU A 158 9.65 16.90 34.96
N ARG A 159 10.55 17.87 34.90
CA ARG A 159 10.28 19.30 35.21
C ARG A 159 9.29 19.93 34.22
N PHE A 160 9.39 19.60 32.93
CA PHE A 160 8.57 20.21 31.88
C PHE A 160 7.43 19.33 31.37
N GLY A 161 7.31 18.09 31.86
CA GLY A 161 6.25 17.13 31.49
C GLY A 161 6.29 16.74 30.01
N ILE A 162 7.49 16.63 29.42
CA ILE A 162 7.71 16.33 27.99
C ILE A 162 8.53 15.03 27.84
N SER A 163 8.42 14.37 26.70
CA SER A 163 9.17 13.13 26.47
C SER A 163 10.68 13.34 26.37
N LYS A 164 11.45 12.31 26.71
CA LYS A 164 12.93 12.29 26.57
C LYS A 164 13.37 12.63 25.14
N SER A 165 12.64 12.14 24.14
CA SER A 165 12.91 12.43 22.73
C SER A 165 12.65 13.92 22.38
N SER A 166 11.63 14.53 22.99
CA SER A 166 11.35 15.96 22.82
C SER A 166 12.44 16.83 23.44
N VAL A 167 12.92 16.49 24.64
CA VAL A 167 14.04 17.17 25.27
C VAL A 167 15.28 17.08 24.38
N SER A 168 15.63 15.90 23.89
CA SER A 168 16.79 15.69 23.00
C SER A 168 16.71 16.55 21.73
N LYS A 169 15.54 16.58 21.06
CA LYS A 169 15.33 17.38 19.84
C LYS A 169 15.44 18.89 20.10
N ILE A 170 15.03 19.36 21.28
CA ILE A 170 15.15 20.77 21.68
C ILE A 170 16.60 21.15 21.94
N ILE A 171 17.33 20.31 22.64
CA ILE A 171 18.74 20.51 22.98
C ILE A 171 19.62 20.52 21.72
N HIS A 172 19.34 19.62 20.79
CA HIS A 172 20.09 19.50 19.51
C HIS A 172 19.52 20.37 18.38
N TYR A 173 18.64 21.35 18.67
CA TYR A 173 18.06 22.28 17.69
C TYR A 173 17.33 21.61 16.50
N ILE A 174 16.95 20.34 16.60
CA ILE A 174 16.20 19.59 15.58
C ILE A 174 14.74 20.07 15.49
N GLN A 175 14.17 20.42 16.65
CA GLN A 175 12.91 21.17 16.77
C GLN A 175 13.23 22.52 17.38
N TRP A 176 12.68 23.59 16.80
CA TRP A 176 12.94 24.95 17.24
C TRP A 176 14.39 25.39 16.93
N PRO A 177 14.77 25.53 15.65
CA PRO A 177 16.05 26.11 15.29
C PRO A 177 16.15 27.53 15.89
N GLU A 178 17.37 28.02 16.09
CA GLU A 178 17.57 29.44 16.43
C GLU A 178 17.14 30.31 15.27
N GLU A 179 16.41 31.41 15.56
CA GLU A 179 16.10 32.46 14.60
C GLU A 179 17.34 33.31 14.37
#